data_0bdc24705f1b64a0cdf7ef059b2ffe16
#
_entry.id   0bdc24705f1b64a0cdf7ef059b2ffe16
#
_cell.length_a   1.000
_cell.length_b   1.000
_cell.length_c   1.000
_cell.angle_alpha   90.00
_cell.angle_beta   90.00
_cell.angle_gamma   90.00
#
_symmetry.space_group_name_H-M   'P 1'
#
loop_
_entity.id
_entity.type
_entity.pdbx_description
1 polymer ?
#
loop_
_entity_poly.entity_id
_entity_poly.type
_entity_poly.pdbx_seq_one_letter_code
_entity_poly.pdbx_strand_id
1 'polypeptide(L)'
;MTLTQPRTLRKRERTRGELVAAAERLVADRGLDAISIDDITEAADVAKGTFYTHFEDKDDLALAIGKHIRLELEEKITATNKGVTDAAVRMANGLSSLCAFAIAQPVRGRALIRLIPGSVDPDTPINAGIRGDVALGIKAKRFTVTSMNASVVALLGIAMSAGMRLSDPKHRVPDPYAFAADVIATALIALGLKQAEAARLAKAAMDARKKEAKS
;
A
#
# COMPACT_ATOMS: atom_id res chain seq x y z
N MET A 1 -3.52 -16.35 -30.50
CA MET A 1 -2.11 -16.78 -30.64
C MET A 1 -1.32 -16.25 -29.45
N THR A 2 -1.04 -17.10 -28.48
CA THR A 2 -0.24 -16.72 -27.29
C THR A 2 1.22 -16.76 -27.70
N LEU A 3 1.84 -15.60 -27.86
CA LEU A 3 3.28 -15.48 -28.13
C LEU A 3 4.05 -16.03 -26.92
N THR A 4 4.59 -17.22 -27.04
CA THR A 4 5.44 -17.83 -26.01
C THR A 4 6.72 -17.04 -25.91
N GLN A 5 6.93 -16.34 -24.80
CA GLN A 5 8.17 -15.56 -24.54
C GLN A 5 9.41 -16.45 -24.62
N PRO A 6 10.55 -15.96 -25.18
CA PRO A 6 11.81 -16.68 -25.25
C PRO A 6 12.27 -17.17 -23.86
N ARG A 7 12.87 -18.35 -23.79
CA ARG A 7 13.35 -18.97 -22.54
C ARG A 7 14.32 -18.07 -21.74
N THR A 8 15.10 -17.27 -22.44
CA THR A 8 16.05 -16.29 -21.86
C THR A 8 15.32 -15.15 -21.12
N LEU A 9 14.23 -14.64 -21.70
CA LEU A 9 13.41 -13.60 -21.05
C LEU A 9 12.75 -14.13 -19.78
N ARG A 10 12.17 -15.32 -19.82
CA ARG A 10 11.57 -15.96 -18.63
C ARG A 10 12.60 -16.19 -17.52
N LYS A 11 13.82 -16.59 -17.85
CA LYS A 11 14.90 -16.76 -16.87
C LYS A 11 15.27 -15.41 -16.25
N ARG A 12 15.37 -14.35 -17.07
CA ARG A 12 15.69 -12.99 -16.62
C ARG A 12 14.61 -12.46 -15.67
N GLU A 13 13.35 -12.62 -16.04
CA GLU A 13 12.21 -12.18 -15.20
C GLU A 13 12.15 -12.95 -13.88
N ARG A 14 12.43 -14.25 -13.88
CA ARG A 14 12.50 -15.06 -12.67
C ARG A 14 13.58 -14.56 -11.73
N THR A 15 14.79 -14.36 -12.21
CA THR A 15 15.90 -13.86 -11.38
C THR A 15 15.64 -12.46 -10.86
N ARG A 16 15.01 -11.60 -11.67
CA ARG A 16 14.54 -10.29 -11.19
C ARG A 16 13.53 -10.42 -10.05
N GLY A 17 12.59 -11.35 -10.16
CA GLY A 17 11.62 -11.64 -9.10
C GLY A 17 12.26 -12.18 -7.82
N GLU A 18 13.27 -13.04 -7.93
CA GLU A 18 14.04 -13.58 -6.79
C GLU A 18 14.77 -12.46 -6.02
N LEU A 19 15.42 -11.52 -6.74
CA LEU A 19 16.05 -10.33 -6.15
C LEU A 19 15.03 -9.43 -5.45
N VAL A 20 13.88 -9.14 -6.08
CA VAL A 20 12.81 -8.34 -5.49
C VAL A 20 12.28 -8.98 -4.21
N ALA A 21 11.97 -10.29 -4.24
CA ALA A 21 11.43 -10.99 -3.08
C ALA A 21 12.42 -11.07 -1.91
N ALA A 22 13.73 -11.25 -2.19
CA ALA A 22 14.78 -11.23 -1.18
C ALA A 22 14.87 -9.84 -0.53
N ALA A 23 14.91 -8.80 -1.36
CA ALA A 23 14.99 -7.43 -0.87
C ALA A 23 13.74 -6.98 -0.10
N GLU A 24 12.53 -7.37 -0.51
CA GLU A 24 11.30 -7.09 0.25
C GLU A 24 11.41 -7.58 1.69
N ARG A 25 11.91 -8.82 1.90
CA ARG A 25 12.09 -9.38 3.24
C ARG A 25 13.11 -8.60 4.05
N LEU A 26 14.28 -8.33 3.48
CA LEU A 26 15.36 -7.63 4.15
C LEU A 26 14.99 -6.19 4.52
N VAL A 27 14.35 -5.46 3.60
CA VAL A 27 13.87 -4.09 3.85
C VAL A 27 12.79 -4.06 4.94
N ALA A 28 11.88 -5.03 4.94
CA ALA A 28 10.84 -5.11 5.95
C ALA A 28 11.40 -5.28 7.37
N ASP A 29 12.49 -6.03 7.50
CA ASP A 29 13.12 -6.29 8.81
C ASP A 29 14.08 -5.18 9.24
N ARG A 30 14.98 -4.75 8.35
CA ARG A 30 16.11 -3.88 8.69
C ARG A 30 16.00 -2.46 8.14
N GLY A 31 15.16 -2.22 7.13
CA GLY A 31 15.11 -0.97 6.36
C GLY A 31 16.13 -0.95 5.24
N LEU A 32 15.92 -0.06 4.25
CA LEU A 32 16.75 0.03 3.05
C LEU A 32 18.21 0.39 3.35
N ASP A 33 18.42 1.33 4.27
CA ASP A 33 19.76 1.84 4.60
C ASP A 33 20.66 0.80 5.28
N ALA A 34 20.04 -0.12 6.02
CA ALA A 34 20.74 -1.15 6.81
C ALA A 34 21.04 -2.44 6.03
N ILE A 35 20.73 -2.50 4.74
CA ILE A 35 21.02 -3.66 3.88
C ILE A 35 21.97 -3.29 2.77
N SER A 36 22.83 -4.22 2.37
CA SER A 36 23.75 -4.10 1.24
C SER A 36 23.28 -4.88 0.02
N ILE A 37 23.88 -4.61 -1.15
CA ILE A 37 23.66 -5.43 -2.35
C ILE A 37 24.13 -6.86 -2.11
N ASP A 38 25.19 -7.05 -1.32
CA ASP A 38 25.69 -8.39 -0.98
C ASP A 38 24.68 -9.15 -0.14
N ASP A 39 24.03 -8.54 0.87
CA ASP A 39 22.93 -9.15 1.61
C ASP A 39 21.77 -9.59 0.68
N ILE A 40 21.43 -8.76 -0.30
CA ILE A 40 20.33 -9.03 -1.23
C ILE A 40 20.67 -10.21 -2.15
N THR A 41 21.88 -10.22 -2.72
CA THR A 41 22.33 -11.25 -3.66
C THR A 41 22.55 -12.58 -2.95
N GLU A 42 23.05 -12.59 -1.72
CA GLU A 42 23.16 -13.77 -0.87
C GLU A 42 21.77 -14.33 -0.55
N ALA A 43 20.84 -13.48 -0.13
CA ALA A 43 19.46 -13.88 0.19
C ALA A 43 18.64 -14.36 -1.04
N ALA A 44 19.05 -13.95 -2.24
CA ALA A 44 18.45 -14.37 -3.51
C ALA A 44 19.18 -15.57 -4.16
N ASP A 45 20.29 -16.03 -3.59
CA ASP A 45 21.17 -17.09 -4.12
C ASP A 45 21.63 -16.79 -5.56
N VAL A 46 22.12 -15.55 -5.78
CA VAL A 46 22.66 -15.12 -7.08
C VAL A 46 24.02 -14.43 -6.93
N ALA A 47 24.84 -14.47 -7.98
CA ALA A 47 26.10 -13.73 -7.99
C ALA A 47 25.85 -12.21 -8.01
N LYS A 48 26.73 -11.43 -7.36
CA LYS A 48 26.67 -9.96 -7.31
C LYS A 48 26.58 -9.30 -8.69
N GLY A 49 27.29 -9.82 -9.68
CA GLY A 49 27.20 -9.34 -11.07
C GLY A 49 25.81 -9.50 -11.68
N THR A 50 25.03 -10.49 -11.21
CA THR A 50 23.64 -10.69 -11.65
C THR A 50 22.74 -9.56 -11.20
N PHE A 51 22.94 -9.00 -10.01
CA PHE A 51 22.20 -7.84 -9.54
C PHE A 51 22.28 -6.69 -10.54
N TYR A 52 23.49 -6.32 -10.96
CA TYR A 52 23.72 -5.20 -11.89
C TYR A 52 23.22 -5.44 -13.32
N THR A 53 22.82 -6.65 -13.67
CA THR A 53 22.10 -6.89 -14.94
C THR A 53 20.60 -6.55 -14.87
N HIS A 54 20.07 -6.31 -13.66
CA HIS A 54 18.66 -6.04 -13.41
C HIS A 54 18.36 -4.69 -12.79
N PHE A 55 19.29 -4.14 -12.00
CA PHE A 55 19.16 -2.89 -11.25
C PHE A 55 20.47 -2.12 -11.27
N GLU A 56 20.39 -0.80 -11.39
CA GLU A 56 21.57 0.07 -11.38
C GLU A 56 22.20 0.12 -9.98
N ASP A 57 21.35 0.25 -8.96
CA ASP A 57 21.74 0.30 -7.57
C ASP A 57 20.62 -0.22 -6.64
N LYS A 58 20.82 -0.06 -5.34
CA LYS A 58 19.86 -0.46 -4.31
C LYS A 58 18.58 0.40 -4.34
N ASP A 59 18.69 1.66 -4.72
CA ASP A 59 17.56 2.58 -4.77
C ASP A 59 16.66 2.29 -5.96
N ASP A 60 17.22 1.93 -7.12
CA ASP A 60 16.45 1.45 -8.29
C ASP A 60 15.67 0.17 -7.96
N LEU A 61 16.29 -0.80 -7.25
CA LEU A 61 15.58 -1.97 -6.75
C LEU A 61 14.45 -1.59 -5.78
N ALA A 62 14.71 -0.67 -4.85
CA ALA A 62 13.72 -0.21 -3.88
C ALA A 62 12.50 0.43 -4.55
N LEU A 63 12.74 1.28 -5.54
CA LEU A 63 11.69 1.88 -6.36
C LEU A 63 10.87 0.81 -7.10
N ALA A 64 11.53 -0.19 -7.67
CA ALA A 64 10.86 -1.28 -8.37
C ALA A 64 9.96 -2.10 -7.44
N ILE A 65 10.42 -2.39 -6.21
CA ILE A 65 9.63 -3.07 -5.17
C ILE A 65 8.41 -2.22 -4.78
N GLY A 66 8.64 -0.98 -4.39
CA GLY A 66 7.57 -0.07 -3.96
C GLY A 66 6.51 0.11 -5.03
N LYS A 67 6.93 0.32 -6.29
CA LYS A 67 6.05 0.45 -7.44
C LYS A 67 5.22 -0.82 -7.69
N HIS A 68 5.84 -1.99 -7.60
CA HIS A 68 5.15 -3.27 -7.83
C HIS A 68 4.03 -3.49 -6.79
N ILE A 69 4.37 -3.37 -5.50
CA ILE A 69 3.40 -3.52 -4.41
C ILE A 69 2.27 -2.49 -4.52
N ARG A 70 2.62 -1.26 -4.87
CA ARG A 70 1.65 -0.18 -4.98
C ARG A 70 0.66 -0.41 -6.14
N LEU A 71 1.14 -0.83 -7.31
CA LEU A 71 0.28 -1.12 -8.45
C LEU A 71 -0.72 -2.24 -8.14
N GLU A 72 -0.26 -3.34 -7.51
CA GLU A 72 -1.13 -4.43 -7.07
C GLU A 72 -2.23 -3.94 -6.12
N LEU A 73 -1.87 -3.08 -5.15
CA LEU A 73 -2.83 -2.51 -4.22
C LEU A 73 -3.83 -1.58 -4.92
N GLU A 74 -3.38 -0.75 -5.87
CA GLU A 74 -4.25 0.15 -6.62
C GLU A 74 -5.21 -0.57 -7.56
N GLU A 75 -4.78 -1.64 -8.21
CA GLU A 75 -5.66 -2.51 -8.99
C GLU A 75 -6.79 -3.08 -8.13
N LYS A 76 -6.46 -3.56 -6.93
CA LYS A 76 -7.44 -4.06 -5.96
C LYS A 76 -8.41 -2.96 -5.50
N ILE A 77 -7.91 -1.77 -5.18
CA ILE A 77 -8.75 -0.62 -4.78
C ILE A 77 -9.68 -0.21 -5.93
N THR A 78 -9.16 -0.14 -7.14
CA THR A 78 -9.92 0.20 -8.34
C THR A 78 -11.04 -0.81 -8.60
N ALA A 79 -10.74 -2.11 -8.51
CA ALA A 79 -11.73 -3.17 -8.65
C ALA A 79 -12.82 -3.07 -7.58
N THR A 80 -12.43 -2.83 -6.32
CA THR A 80 -13.37 -2.65 -5.20
C THR A 80 -14.28 -1.44 -5.39
N ASN A 81 -13.76 -0.36 -5.95
CA ASN A 81 -14.51 0.89 -6.17
C ASN A 81 -15.25 0.93 -7.51
N LYS A 82 -15.25 -0.14 -8.30
CA LYS A 82 -15.98 -0.21 -9.56
C LYS A 82 -17.49 -0.01 -9.34
N GLY A 83 -18.06 1.02 -9.96
CA GLY A 83 -19.48 1.37 -9.82
C GLY A 83 -19.85 2.11 -8.52
N VAL A 84 -18.90 2.34 -7.60
CA VAL A 84 -19.14 3.09 -6.37
C VAL A 84 -19.03 4.59 -6.65
N THR A 85 -20.11 5.33 -6.43
CA THR A 85 -20.21 6.78 -6.67
C THR A 85 -20.05 7.64 -5.42
N ASP A 86 -20.36 7.12 -4.22
CA ASP A 86 -20.17 7.84 -2.96
C ASP A 86 -18.68 7.92 -2.60
N ALA A 87 -18.13 9.12 -2.56
CA ALA A 87 -16.72 9.37 -2.25
C ALA A 87 -16.31 8.88 -0.84
N ALA A 88 -17.21 8.89 0.14
CA ALA A 88 -16.91 8.39 1.48
C ALA A 88 -16.81 6.86 1.51
N VAL A 89 -17.65 6.16 0.74
CA VAL A 89 -17.54 4.71 0.56
C VAL A 89 -16.25 4.36 -0.18
N ARG A 90 -15.91 5.07 -1.26
CA ARG A 90 -14.66 4.89 -2.02
C ARG A 90 -13.44 5.06 -1.12
N MET A 91 -13.42 6.11 -0.31
CA MET A 91 -12.34 6.38 0.64
C MET A 91 -12.23 5.26 1.70
N ALA A 92 -13.35 4.83 2.28
CA ALA A 92 -13.36 3.71 3.22
C ALA A 92 -12.83 2.42 2.58
N ASN A 93 -13.21 2.13 1.34
CA ASN A 93 -12.72 0.98 0.58
C ASN A 93 -11.20 1.03 0.32
N GLY A 94 -10.68 2.19 -0.08
CA GLY A 94 -9.26 2.40 -0.31
C GLY A 94 -8.43 2.17 0.96
N LEU A 95 -8.81 2.82 2.06
CA LEU A 95 -8.14 2.66 3.35
C LEU A 95 -8.27 1.23 3.90
N SER A 96 -9.44 0.60 3.76
CA SER A 96 -9.64 -0.79 4.20
C SER A 96 -8.79 -1.78 3.40
N SER A 97 -8.60 -1.55 2.11
CA SER A 97 -7.74 -2.39 1.27
C SER A 97 -6.27 -2.31 1.71
N LEU A 98 -5.76 -1.11 2.03
CA LEU A 98 -4.42 -0.94 2.57
C LEU A 98 -4.26 -1.62 3.94
N CYS A 99 -5.21 -1.42 4.87
CA CYS A 99 -5.17 -2.05 6.18
C CYS A 99 -5.22 -3.59 6.07
N ALA A 100 -6.11 -4.13 5.25
CA ALA A 100 -6.22 -5.56 5.02
C ALA A 100 -4.94 -6.14 4.39
N PHE A 101 -4.31 -5.41 3.46
CA PHE A 101 -3.02 -5.78 2.89
C PHE A 101 -1.93 -5.85 3.97
N ALA A 102 -1.84 -4.83 4.84
CA ALA A 102 -0.87 -4.81 5.94
C ALA A 102 -1.09 -5.94 6.96
N ILE A 103 -2.35 -6.32 7.21
CA ILE A 103 -2.71 -7.45 8.08
C ILE A 103 -2.34 -8.79 7.44
N ALA A 104 -2.70 -8.99 6.16
CA ALA A 104 -2.50 -10.26 5.47
C ALA A 104 -1.04 -10.50 5.05
N GLN A 105 -0.31 -9.43 4.73
CA GLN A 105 1.05 -9.47 4.20
C GLN A 105 1.97 -8.50 4.96
N PRO A 106 2.23 -8.73 6.25
CA PRO A 106 2.90 -7.74 7.11
C PRO A 106 4.33 -7.40 6.64
N VAL A 107 5.04 -8.35 6.04
CA VAL A 107 6.38 -8.10 5.47
C VAL A 107 6.30 -7.10 4.32
N ARG A 108 5.42 -7.34 3.35
CA ARG A 108 5.21 -6.45 2.20
C ARG A 108 4.59 -5.12 2.60
N GLY A 109 3.70 -5.12 3.60
CA GLY A 109 3.12 -3.89 4.17
C GLY A 109 4.19 -2.97 4.74
N ARG A 110 5.13 -3.50 5.50
CA ARG A 110 6.29 -2.74 6.01
C ARG A 110 7.20 -2.27 4.89
N ALA A 111 7.49 -3.13 3.90
CA ALA A 111 8.30 -2.76 2.75
C ALA A 111 7.66 -1.61 1.97
N LEU A 112 6.37 -1.68 1.66
CA LEU A 112 5.64 -0.61 0.98
C LEU A 112 5.81 0.74 1.68
N ILE A 113 5.63 0.79 3.00
CA ILE A 113 5.69 2.03 3.78
C ILE A 113 7.11 2.59 3.85
N ARG A 114 8.12 1.71 3.91
CA ARG A 114 9.54 2.12 4.02
C ARG A 114 10.17 2.52 2.69
N LEU A 115 9.67 2.00 1.58
CA LEU A 115 10.28 2.17 0.25
C LEU A 115 9.71 3.32 -0.56
N ILE A 116 8.72 4.07 -0.06
CA ILE A 116 8.15 5.21 -0.79
C ILE A 116 8.56 6.52 -0.09
N PRO A 117 9.78 7.02 -0.31
CA PRO A 117 10.20 8.35 0.16
C PRO A 117 9.31 9.39 -0.51
N GLY A 118 8.84 10.38 0.24
CA GLY A 118 7.98 11.43 -0.30
C GLY A 118 6.55 11.00 -0.61
N SER A 119 6.11 9.82 -0.18
CA SER A 119 4.74 9.32 -0.40
C SER A 119 3.64 10.19 0.20
N VAL A 120 3.98 11.17 1.02
CA VAL A 120 3.05 12.15 1.58
C VAL A 120 2.87 13.40 0.70
N ASP A 121 3.61 13.53 -0.40
CA ASP A 121 3.40 14.63 -1.35
C ASP A 121 2.10 14.40 -2.13
N PRO A 122 1.08 15.29 -1.98
CA PRO A 122 -0.22 15.11 -2.60
C PRO A 122 -0.18 15.16 -4.13
N ASP A 123 0.83 15.77 -4.72
CA ASP A 123 0.95 15.97 -6.17
C ASP A 123 1.69 14.83 -6.88
N THR A 124 2.27 13.90 -6.11
CA THR A 124 2.93 12.72 -6.67
C THR A 124 1.91 11.85 -7.41
N PRO A 125 2.20 11.38 -8.64
CA PRO A 125 1.29 10.54 -9.43
C PRO A 125 0.80 9.30 -8.69
N ILE A 126 1.59 8.75 -7.78
CA ILE A 126 1.23 7.60 -6.95
C ILE A 126 0.04 7.89 -6.01
N ASN A 127 -0.24 9.16 -5.72
CA ASN A 127 -1.34 9.59 -4.86
C ASN A 127 -2.57 10.08 -5.65
N ALA A 128 -2.58 9.92 -6.98
CA ALA A 128 -3.67 10.39 -7.85
C ALA A 128 -5.04 9.78 -7.46
N GLY A 129 -5.08 8.53 -7.03
CA GLY A 129 -6.31 7.85 -6.62
C GLY A 129 -6.96 8.51 -5.41
N ILE A 130 -6.22 8.65 -4.31
CA ILE A 130 -6.72 9.28 -3.07
C ILE A 130 -7.07 10.76 -3.30
N ARG A 131 -6.23 11.48 -4.08
CA ARG A 131 -6.48 12.86 -4.47
C ARG A 131 -7.78 13.00 -5.27
N GLY A 132 -8.03 12.10 -6.21
CA GLY A 132 -9.25 12.05 -7.01
C GLY A 132 -10.50 11.81 -6.17
N ASP A 133 -10.43 10.88 -5.21
CA ASP A 133 -11.54 10.59 -4.31
C ASP A 133 -11.83 11.77 -3.34
N VAL A 134 -10.80 12.47 -2.85
CA VAL A 134 -10.99 13.71 -2.07
C VAL A 134 -11.65 14.79 -2.92
N ALA A 135 -11.17 15.03 -4.15
CA ALA A 135 -11.75 16.01 -5.06
C ALA A 135 -13.21 15.69 -5.40
N LEU A 136 -13.52 14.41 -5.65
CA LEU A 136 -14.89 13.94 -5.88
C LEU A 136 -15.79 14.26 -4.67
N GLY A 137 -15.32 13.99 -3.47
CA GLY A 137 -16.06 14.23 -2.24
C GLY A 137 -16.32 15.72 -1.98
N ILE A 138 -15.35 16.58 -2.24
CA ILE A 138 -15.52 18.05 -2.14
C ILE A 138 -16.54 18.54 -3.17
N LYS A 139 -16.40 18.12 -4.43
CA LYS A 139 -17.35 18.50 -5.51
C LYS A 139 -18.77 18.06 -5.22
N ALA A 140 -18.95 16.87 -4.66
CA ALA A 140 -20.25 16.32 -4.27
C ALA A 140 -20.78 16.89 -2.94
N LYS A 141 -20.09 17.83 -2.29
CA LYS A 141 -20.38 18.34 -0.95
C LYS A 141 -20.49 17.24 0.11
N ARG A 142 -19.80 16.13 -0.15
CA ARG A 142 -19.75 14.95 0.73
C ARG A 142 -18.65 15.10 1.79
N PHE A 143 -17.59 15.84 1.46
CA PHE A 143 -16.50 16.22 2.35
C PHE A 143 -16.51 17.70 2.62
N THR A 144 -16.23 18.06 3.89
CA THR A 144 -16.09 19.43 4.34
C THR A 144 -14.69 19.61 4.88
N VAL A 145 -13.78 20.11 4.03
CA VAL A 145 -12.36 20.24 4.34
C VAL A 145 -11.87 21.65 4.06
N THR A 146 -10.91 22.12 4.84
CA THR A 146 -10.32 23.46 4.67
C THR A 146 -9.35 23.52 3.48
N SER A 147 -8.61 22.44 3.24
CA SER A 147 -7.62 22.34 2.17
C SER A 147 -7.58 20.92 1.63
N MET A 148 -7.69 20.79 0.30
CA MET A 148 -7.57 19.50 -0.36
C MET A 148 -6.19 18.85 -0.14
N ASN A 149 -5.12 19.62 -0.34
CA ASN A 149 -3.75 19.11 -0.17
C ASN A 149 -3.48 18.69 1.27
N ALA A 150 -3.87 19.50 2.26
CA ALA A 150 -3.72 19.14 3.67
C ALA A 150 -4.51 17.88 4.03
N SER A 151 -5.71 17.70 3.46
CA SER A 151 -6.52 16.50 3.68
C SER A 151 -5.85 15.26 3.08
N VAL A 152 -5.29 15.35 1.87
CA VAL A 152 -4.55 14.24 1.25
C VAL A 152 -3.32 13.87 2.10
N VAL A 153 -2.53 14.86 2.54
CA VAL A 153 -1.38 14.64 3.42
C VAL A 153 -1.79 13.94 4.73
N ALA A 154 -2.86 14.43 5.37
CA ALA A 154 -3.37 13.83 6.61
C ALA A 154 -3.82 12.38 6.40
N LEU A 155 -4.56 12.10 5.32
CA LEU A 155 -5.03 10.75 4.98
C LEU A 155 -3.87 9.80 4.71
N LEU A 156 -2.85 10.26 3.96
CA LEU A 156 -1.63 9.48 3.70
C LEU A 156 -0.89 9.20 5.01
N GLY A 157 -0.74 10.19 5.88
CA GLY A 157 -0.13 10.02 7.21
C GLY A 157 -0.88 9.00 8.07
N ILE A 158 -2.21 9.08 8.12
CA ILE A 158 -3.07 8.11 8.83
C ILE A 158 -2.88 6.71 8.23
N ALA A 159 -2.95 6.58 6.91
CA ALA A 159 -2.80 5.30 6.21
C ALA A 159 -1.43 4.65 6.46
N MET A 160 -0.35 5.43 6.38
CA MET A 160 1.02 4.96 6.64
C MET A 160 1.19 4.53 8.10
N SER A 161 0.74 5.34 9.04
CA SER A 161 0.83 5.01 10.48
C SER A 161 0.02 3.76 10.83
N ALA A 162 -1.18 3.63 10.27
CA ALA A 162 -2.01 2.44 10.43
C ALA A 162 -1.34 1.19 9.85
N GLY A 163 -0.85 1.28 8.61
CA GLY A 163 -0.15 0.19 7.95
C GLY A 163 1.10 -0.26 8.72
N MET A 164 1.91 0.68 9.20
CA MET A 164 3.07 0.39 10.05
C MET A 164 2.64 -0.33 11.34
N ARG A 165 1.61 0.17 12.01
CA ARG A 165 1.11 -0.40 13.27
C ARG A 165 0.53 -1.81 13.07
N LEU A 166 -0.23 -2.02 12.00
CA LEU A 166 -0.87 -3.31 11.68
C LEU A 166 0.14 -4.38 11.24
N SER A 167 1.24 -3.98 10.64
CA SER A 167 2.29 -4.88 10.17
C SER A 167 3.44 -5.10 11.17
N ASP A 168 3.40 -4.50 12.37
CA ASP A 168 4.44 -4.63 13.37
C ASP A 168 4.45 -6.04 14.01
N PRO A 169 5.54 -6.82 13.87
CA PRO A 169 5.63 -8.16 14.45
C PRO A 169 5.83 -8.15 15.96
N LYS A 170 6.39 -7.05 16.51
CA LYS A 170 6.76 -6.93 17.92
C LYS A 170 5.58 -6.52 18.81
N HIS A 171 4.67 -5.73 18.25
CA HIS A 171 3.55 -5.16 19.01
C HIS A 171 2.23 -5.50 18.31
N ARG A 172 1.77 -6.75 18.45
CA ARG A 172 0.52 -7.21 17.82
C ARG A 172 -0.68 -6.42 18.33
N VAL A 173 -1.56 -6.07 17.39
CA VAL A 173 -2.89 -5.51 17.70
C VAL A 173 -3.82 -6.68 18.04
N PRO A 174 -4.51 -6.69 19.19
CA PRO A 174 -5.38 -7.81 19.58
C PRO A 174 -6.48 -8.11 18.54
N ASP A 175 -7.20 -7.08 18.08
CA ASP A 175 -8.14 -7.18 16.96
C ASP A 175 -7.73 -6.19 15.86
N PRO A 176 -6.92 -6.63 14.87
CA PRO A 176 -6.41 -5.75 13.83
C PRO A 176 -7.54 -5.22 12.91
N TYR A 177 -8.62 -5.95 12.72
CA TYR A 177 -9.74 -5.50 11.91
C TYR A 177 -10.59 -4.43 12.61
N ALA A 178 -10.84 -4.58 13.92
CA ALA A 178 -11.51 -3.54 14.70
C ALA A 178 -10.67 -2.26 14.77
N PHE A 179 -9.37 -2.39 15.08
CA PHE A 179 -8.44 -1.24 15.07
C PHE A 179 -8.41 -0.52 13.72
N ALA A 180 -8.34 -1.26 12.60
CA ALA A 180 -8.39 -0.67 11.27
C ALA A 180 -9.70 0.07 11.01
N ALA A 181 -10.85 -0.47 11.46
CA ALA A 181 -12.13 0.22 11.35
C ALA A 181 -12.13 1.55 12.12
N ASP A 182 -11.57 1.60 13.32
CA ASP A 182 -11.45 2.84 14.12
C ASP A 182 -10.57 3.88 13.44
N VAL A 183 -9.43 3.46 12.86
CA VAL A 183 -8.56 4.34 12.07
C VAL A 183 -9.26 4.90 10.84
N ILE A 184 -10.00 4.06 10.11
CA ILE A 184 -10.75 4.50 8.92
C ILE A 184 -11.86 5.47 9.32
N ALA A 185 -12.57 5.22 10.42
CA ALA A 185 -13.58 6.14 10.96
C ALA A 185 -12.95 7.50 11.29
N THR A 186 -11.79 7.51 11.93
CA THR A 186 -11.04 8.74 12.24
C THR A 186 -10.68 9.50 10.96
N ALA A 187 -10.21 8.83 9.92
CA ALA A 187 -9.91 9.44 8.63
C ALA A 187 -11.16 10.06 7.97
N LEU A 188 -12.30 9.37 8.02
CA LEU A 188 -13.57 9.89 7.48
C LEU A 188 -14.11 11.08 8.28
N ILE A 189 -13.94 11.10 9.61
CA ILE A 189 -14.27 12.24 10.46
C ILE A 189 -13.39 13.46 10.09
N ALA A 190 -12.11 13.24 9.84
CA ALA A 190 -11.21 14.30 9.37
C ALA A 190 -11.63 14.90 8.02
N LEU A 191 -12.39 14.17 7.21
CA LEU A 191 -13.03 14.65 5.97
C LEU A 191 -14.39 15.33 6.21
N GLY A 192 -14.84 15.45 7.46
CA GLY A 192 -16.08 16.13 7.84
C GLY A 192 -17.31 15.24 7.97
N LEU A 193 -17.18 13.93 7.99
CA LEU A 193 -18.29 13.03 8.23
C LEU A 193 -18.71 13.03 9.72
N LYS A 194 -19.99 12.83 9.97
CA LYS A 194 -20.50 12.59 11.35
C LYS A 194 -19.97 11.26 11.88
N GLN A 195 -19.64 11.23 13.17
CA GLN A 195 -19.04 10.06 13.82
C GLN A 195 -19.82 8.75 13.60
N ALA A 196 -21.14 8.76 13.75
CA ALA A 196 -21.95 7.55 13.56
C ALA A 196 -21.89 7.01 12.13
N GLU A 197 -21.86 7.90 11.14
CA GLU A 197 -21.76 7.51 9.73
C GLU A 197 -20.35 7.00 9.40
N ALA A 198 -19.32 7.70 9.85
CA ALA A 198 -17.92 7.29 9.66
C ALA A 198 -17.68 5.89 10.23
N ALA A 199 -18.14 5.63 11.47
CA ALA A 199 -18.02 4.32 12.10
C ALA A 199 -18.75 3.22 11.32
N ARG A 200 -19.97 3.50 10.83
CA ARG A 200 -20.76 2.55 10.04
C ARG A 200 -20.06 2.19 8.72
N LEU A 201 -19.54 3.19 7.99
CA LEU A 201 -18.85 2.97 6.71
C LEU A 201 -17.54 2.24 6.91
N ALA A 202 -16.76 2.62 7.90
CA ALA A 202 -15.48 1.99 8.24
C ALA A 202 -15.67 0.51 8.61
N LYS A 203 -16.63 0.22 9.49
CA LYS A 203 -16.98 -1.16 9.87
C LYS A 203 -17.41 -1.98 8.66
N ALA A 204 -18.29 -1.48 7.83
CA ALA A 204 -18.77 -2.18 6.64
C ALA A 204 -17.63 -2.52 5.67
N ALA A 205 -16.69 -1.56 5.43
CA ALA A 205 -15.54 -1.77 4.59
C ALA A 205 -14.59 -2.85 5.16
N MET A 206 -14.30 -2.82 6.46
CA MET A 206 -13.44 -3.83 7.09
C MET A 206 -14.08 -5.21 7.20
N ASP A 207 -15.39 -5.30 7.45
CA ASP A 207 -16.12 -6.57 7.44
C ASP A 207 -16.09 -7.23 6.05
N ALA A 208 -16.17 -6.45 4.97
CA ALA A 208 -15.99 -6.95 3.60
C ALA A 208 -14.59 -7.53 3.39
N ARG A 209 -13.52 -6.82 3.81
CA ARG A 209 -12.13 -7.32 3.71
C ARG A 209 -11.91 -8.60 4.54
N LYS A 210 -12.49 -8.66 5.74
CA LYS A 210 -12.40 -9.84 6.62
C LYS A 210 -13.05 -11.09 6.02
N LYS A 211 -14.14 -10.91 5.26
CA LYS A 211 -14.79 -12.01 4.53
C LYS A 211 -13.94 -12.49 3.36
N GLU A 212 -13.37 -11.57 2.56
CA GLU A 212 -12.48 -11.91 1.44
C GLU A 212 -11.24 -12.70 1.90
N ALA A 213 -10.69 -12.38 3.06
CA ALA A 213 -9.52 -13.07 3.61
C ALA A 213 -9.81 -14.53 4.06
N LYS A 214 -11.09 -14.91 4.16
CA LYS A 214 -11.52 -16.26 4.57
C LYS A 214 -11.96 -17.14 3.39
N SER A 215 -12.13 -16.54 2.20
CA SER A 215 -12.52 -17.22 0.95
C SER A 215 -11.29 -17.69 0.20
#